data_5a04cdcb1f67d789dc3fc7c3e684c40c
#
_entry.id   5a04cdcb1f67d789dc3fc7c3e684c40c
#
_cell.length_a   1.000
_cell.length_b   1.000
_cell.length_c   1.000
_cell.angle_alpha   90.00
_cell.angle_beta   90.00
_cell.angle_gamma   90.00
#
_symmetry.space_group_name_H-M   'P 1'
#
loop_
_entity.id
_entity.type
_entity.pdbx_description
1 polymer ?
#
loop_
_entity_poly.entity_id
_entity_poly.type
_entity_poly.pdbx_seq_one_letter_code
_entity_poly.pdbx_strand_id
1 'polypeptide(L)'
;MADYIRKRRTLHWPITLSAALMALNVTLMVCWIVLFARLDSIGALTIGTIAFALVLIGLSFYLFLTIKEIQLNRRQANFVDSVTHELKTPLASIRLYLETLQLRELDDTRRDEFYGTMEQEVQRLDTLISHLLEVGRLDAIGQEAESEDIPLEPLLKSCARAACTRHALTDEDVFAFNIQPTVIHARPIVLEMIFGNLLDNAIKYGSTQPEVQVEVTAKPRGRIVTRITDNGAGVDPELKKKIFRIFFRGGEELKRRQTGTGLGLYIVRTLVHTLKGRIRVHPRDDQPGSVFEVELPGRVAA
;
A
#
# COMPACT_ATOMS: atom_id res chain seq x y z
N MET A 1 23.45 5.84 17.35
CA MET A 1 22.90 7.21 17.44
C MET A 1 23.65 8.21 16.57
N ALA A 2 24.99 8.20 16.50
CA ALA A 2 25.78 9.09 15.65
C ALA A 2 25.55 8.91 14.12
N ASP A 3 25.39 7.69 13.62
CA ASP A 3 25.11 7.43 12.21
C ASP A 3 23.72 7.91 11.75
N TYR A 4 22.73 7.90 12.63
CA TYR A 4 21.37 8.38 12.34
C TYR A 4 21.34 9.92 12.17
N ILE A 5 22.13 10.63 12.97
CA ILE A 5 22.27 12.09 12.88
C ILE A 5 23.04 12.50 11.62
N ARG A 6 24.06 11.71 11.23
CA ARG A 6 24.85 11.93 10.01
C ARG A 6 24.01 11.73 8.74
N LYS A 7 23.16 10.69 8.71
CA LYS A 7 22.26 10.39 7.59
C LYS A 7 21.15 11.45 7.39
N ARG A 8 20.69 12.10 8.46
CA ARG A 8 19.73 13.21 8.38
C ARG A 8 20.34 14.49 7.77
N ARG A 9 21.59 14.78 8.06
CA ARG A 9 22.30 15.99 7.60
C ARG A 9 22.59 15.94 6.09
N THR A 10 22.95 14.80 5.55
CA THR A 10 23.24 14.63 4.12
C THR A 10 21.99 14.72 3.24
N LEU A 11 20.80 14.41 3.78
CA LEU A 11 19.55 14.37 3.04
C LEU A 11 18.95 15.78 2.79
N HIS A 12 19.28 16.78 3.63
CA HIS A 12 18.78 18.14 3.48
C HIS A 12 19.71 19.03 2.65
N TRP A 13 20.97 18.63 2.47
CA TRP A 13 21.96 19.38 1.73
C TRP A 13 21.54 19.73 0.29
N PRO A 14 21.02 18.82 -0.55
CA PRO A 14 20.61 19.16 -1.91
C PRO A 14 19.44 20.16 -1.94
N ILE A 15 18.51 20.06 -0.99
CA ILE A 15 17.35 20.97 -0.88
C ILE A 15 17.82 22.36 -0.48
N THR A 16 18.67 22.47 0.54
CA THR A 16 19.19 23.77 1.02
C THR A 16 20.06 24.44 -0.03
N LEU A 17 20.89 23.66 -0.75
CA LEU A 17 21.70 24.16 -1.85
C LEU A 17 20.84 24.69 -2.99
N SER A 18 19.82 23.95 -3.41
CA SER A 18 18.91 24.39 -4.46
C SER A 18 18.15 25.66 -4.06
N ALA A 19 17.67 25.73 -2.82
CA ALA A 19 17.00 26.94 -2.31
C ALA A 19 17.93 28.15 -2.28
N ALA A 20 19.19 27.97 -1.87
CA ALA A 20 20.20 29.03 -1.87
C ALA A 20 20.52 29.51 -3.30
N LEU A 21 20.66 28.58 -4.26
CA LEU A 21 20.90 28.91 -5.67
C LEU A 21 19.70 29.66 -6.29
N MET A 22 18.47 29.26 -5.94
CA MET A 22 17.26 29.97 -6.39
C MET A 22 17.21 31.41 -5.82
N ALA A 23 17.51 31.59 -4.53
CA ALA A 23 17.56 32.91 -3.92
C ALA A 23 18.65 33.81 -4.57
N LEU A 24 19.84 33.24 -4.83
CA LEU A 24 20.91 33.91 -5.53
C LEU A 24 20.49 34.32 -6.95
N ASN A 25 19.87 33.41 -7.69
CA ASN A 25 19.38 33.68 -9.05
C ASN A 25 18.36 34.82 -9.08
N VAL A 26 17.40 34.84 -8.14
CA VAL A 26 16.40 35.91 -8.03
C VAL A 26 17.09 37.24 -7.70
N THR A 27 18.05 37.24 -6.79
CA THR A 27 18.82 38.45 -6.43
C THR A 27 19.58 39.01 -7.65
N LEU A 28 20.27 38.15 -8.40
CA LEU A 28 20.98 38.54 -9.62
C LEU A 28 20.02 39.04 -10.71
N MET A 29 18.87 38.44 -10.85
CA MET A 29 17.82 38.89 -11.79
C MET A 29 17.33 40.30 -11.44
N VAL A 30 17.06 40.56 -10.17
CA VAL A 30 16.66 41.92 -9.71
C VAL A 30 17.77 42.95 -9.97
N CYS A 31 19.02 42.63 -9.62
CA CYS A 31 20.17 43.51 -9.92
C CYS A 31 20.31 43.79 -11.42
N TRP A 32 20.12 42.74 -12.25
CA TRP A 32 20.15 42.89 -13.72
C TRP A 32 19.06 43.83 -14.22
N ILE A 33 17.83 43.66 -13.77
CA ILE A 33 16.70 44.52 -14.15
C ILE A 33 16.98 45.98 -13.76
N VAL A 34 17.42 46.23 -12.52
CA VAL A 34 17.69 47.57 -12.03
C VAL A 34 18.84 48.25 -12.81
N LEU A 35 19.90 47.49 -13.14
CA LEU A 35 21.05 48.00 -13.86
C LEU A 35 20.70 48.39 -15.30
N PHE A 36 20.06 47.46 -16.05
CA PHE A 36 19.79 47.66 -17.48
C PHE A 36 18.56 48.55 -17.75
N ALA A 37 17.65 48.70 -16.80
CA ALA A 37 16.58 49.69 -16.87
C ALA A 37 17.12 51.11 -16.85
N ARG A 38 18.29 51.38 -16.24
CA ARG A 38 18.97 52.70 -16.24
C ARG A 38 19.79 52.98 -17.51
N LEU A 39 20.12 51.91 -18.26
CA LEU A 39 20.98 52.01 -19.47
C LEU A 39 20.20 52.12 -20.77
N ASP A 40 18.86 52.21 -20.73
CA ASP A 40 17.93 52.27 -21.88
C ASP A 40 18.15 51.14 -22.92
N SER A 41 18.75 50.03 -22.51
CA SER A 41 19.03 48.88 -23.40
C SER A 41 17.97 47.82 -23.29
N ILE A 42 16.83 48.01 -24.00
CA ILE A 42 15.66 47.12 -23.97
C ILE A 42 16.05 45.68 -24.39
N GLY A 43 16.89 45.53 -25.44
CA GLY A 43 17.32 44.21 -25.91
C GLY A 43 18.09 43.42 -24.90
N ALA A 44 19.06 44.02 -24.20
CA ALA A 44 19.82 43.36 -23.14
C ALA A 44 18.95 43.05 -21.93
N LEU A 45 18.03 43.93 -21.55
CA LEU A 45 17.08 43.74 -20.45
C LEU A 45 16.19 42.50 -20.72
N THR A 46 15.59 42.38 -21.91
CA THR A 46 14.70 41.27 -22.25
C THR A 46 15.43 39.95 -22.33
N ILE A 47 16.59 39.89 -23.01
CA ILE A 47 17.36 38.63 -23.14
C ILE A 47 17.84 38.15 -21.77
N GLY A 48 18.39 39.04 -20.93
CA GLY A 48 18.86 38.63 -19.61
C GLY A 48 17.75 38.20 -18.67
N THR A 49 16.58 38.87 -18.69
CA THR A 49 15.43 38.47 -17.87
C THR A 49 14.89 37.09 -18.28
N ILE A 50 14.84 36.84 -19.58
CA ILE A 50 14.44 35.50 -20.10
C ILE A 50 15.46 34.44 -19.68
N ALA A 51 16.76 34.72 -19.75
CA ALA A 51 17.81 33.80 -19.34
C ALA A 51 17.70 33.45 -17.83
N PHE A 52 17.53 34.46 -16.95
CA PHE A 52 17.32 34.21 -15.53
C PHE A 52 16.03 33.43 -15.24
N ALA A 53 14.93 33.70 -15.95
CA ALA A 53 13.69 32.98 -15.83
C ALA A 53 13.84 31.51 -16.22
N LEU A 54 14.56 31.20 -17.30
CA LEU A 54 14.84 29.81 -17.73
C LEU A 54 15.70 29.06 -16.69
N VAL A 55 16.72 29.73 -16.12
CA VAL A 55 17.52 29.14 -15.04
C VAL A 55 16.65 28.85 -13.82
N LEU A 56 15.75 29.76 -13.45
CA LEU A 56 14.83 29.58 -12.30
C LEU A 56 13.88 28.38 -12.53
N ILE A 57 13.35 28.24 -13.73
CA ILE A 57 12.52 27.10 -14.12
C ILE A 57 13.33 25.80 -13.99
N GLY A 58 14.54 25.77 -14.53
CA GLY A 58 15.43 24.61 -14.44
C GLY A 58 15.76 24.21 -12.99
N LEU A 59 16.09 25.20 -12.14
CA LEU A 59 16.33 24.96 -10.70
C LEU A 59 15.08 24.45 -9.97
N SER A 60 13.91 25.00 -10.31
CA SER A 60 12.63 24.55 -9.73
C SER A 60 12.33 23.11 -10.11
N PHE A 61 12.55 22.75 -11.37
CA PHE A 61 12.38 21.38 -11.86
C PHE A 61 13.38 20.41 -11.21
N TYR A 62 14.65 20.82 -11.08
CA TYR A 62 15.67 20.04 -10.38
C TYR A 62 15.29 19.80 -8.91
N LEU A 63 14.83 20.84 -8.21
CA LEU A 63 14.37 20.73 -6.83
C LEU A 63 13.18 19.75 -6.70
N PHE A 64 12.22 19.83 -7.62
CA PHE A 64 11.09 18.90 -7.66
C PHE A 64 11.54 17.46 -7.82
N LEU A 65 12.46 17.17 -8.75
CA LEU A 65 13.01 15.82 -8.95
C LEU A 65 13.75 15.31 -7.71
N THR A 66 14.58 16.18 -7.10
CA THR A 66 15.34 15.84 -5.88
C THR A 66 14.41 15.50 -4.71
N ILE A 67 13.34 16.28 -4.51
CA ILE A 67 12.36 15.99 -3.46
C ILE A 67 11.66 14.65 -3.72
N LYS A 68 11.30 14.36 -4.97
CA LYS A 68 10.67 13.11 -5.37
C LYS A 68 11.59 11.90 -5.10
N GLU A 69 12.87 12.02 -5.45
CA GLU A 69 13.87 10.98 -5.21
C GLU A 69 14.09 10.73 -3.71
N ILE A 70 14.22 11.79 -2.92
CA ILE A 70 14.33 11.69 -1.46
C ILE A 70 13.12 11.00 -0.84
N GLN A 71 11.91 11.32 -1.32
CA GLN A 71 10.69 10.67 -0.84
C GLN A 71 10.65 9.18 -1.19
N LEU A 72 11.10 8.81 -2.40
CA LEU A 72 11.19 7.42 -2.83
C LEU A 72 12.19 6.64 -1.97
N ASN A 73 13.40 7.17 -1.79
CA ASN A 73 14.44 6.55 -0.98
C ASN A 73 14.01 6.39 0.50
N ARG A 74 13.29 7.38 1.05
CA ARG A 74 12.71 7.26 2.40
C ARG A 74 11.67 6.17 2.50
N ARG A 75 10.81 6.03 1.49
CA ARG A 75 9.81 4.95 1.47
C ARG A 75 10.47 3.58 1.42
N GLN A 76 11.51 3.43 0.60
CA GLN A 76 12.28 2.18 0.53
C GLN A 76 12.99 1.85 1.86
N ALA A 77 13.65 2.83 2.48
CA ALA A 77 14.31 2.64 3.77
C ALA A 77 13.31 2.24 4.86
N ASN A 78 12.18 2.96 4.96
CA ASN A 78 11.13 2.63 5.93
C ASN A 78 10.53 1.24 5.67
N PHE A 79 10.40 0.83 4.40
CA PHE A 79 9.95 -0.51 4.04
C PHE A 79 10.91 -1.56 4.57
N VAL A 80 12.22 -1.45 4.27
CA VAL A 80 13.24 -2.40 4.73
C VAL A 80 13.31 -2.47 6.26
N ASP A 81 13.28 -1.32 6.95
CA ASP A 81 13.30 -1.26 8.41
C ASP A 81 12.07 -1.96 9.00
N SER A 82 10.88 -1.72 8.44
CA SER A 82 9.64 -2.35 8.90
C SER A 82 9.62 -3.85 8.64
N VAL A 83 10.06 -4.30 7.45
CA VAL A 83 10.21 -5.74 7.11
C VAL A 83 11.15 -6.43 8.10
N THR A 84 12.30 -5.81 8.35
CA THR A 84 13.29 -6.36 9.28
C THR A 84 12.72 -6.51 10.68
N HIS A 85 11.94 -5.54 11.14
CA HIS A 85 11.29 -5.59 12.45
C HIS A 85 10.23 -6.70 12.53
N GLU A 86 9.37 -6.82 11.50
CA GLU A 86 8.31 -7.84 11.44
C GLU A 86 8.85 -9.27 11.28
N LEU A 87 10.04 -9.45 10.69
CA LEU A 87 10.73 -10.74 10.62
C LEU A 87 11.42 -11.10 11.96
N LYS A 88 12.00 -10.11 12.65
CA LYS A 88 12.70 -10.36 13.92
C LYS A 88 11.78 -10.84 15.03
N THR A 89 10.55 -10.37 15.10
CA THR A 89 9.61 -10.69 16.18
C THR A 89 9.27 -12.18 16.22
N PRO A 90 8.74 -12.82 15.15
CA PRO A 90 8.45 -14.25 15.15
C PRO A 90 9.73 -15.10 15.30
N LEU A 91 10.85 -14.67 14.71
CA LEU A 91 12.12 -15.36 14.86
C LEU A 91 12.62 -15.37 16.30
N ALA A 92 12.47 -14.26 17.03
CA ALA A 92 12.83 -14.18 18.44
C ALA A 92 11.91 -15.05 19.31
N SER A 93 10.61 -15.12 18.97
CA SER A 93 9.64 -16.01 19.64
C SER A 93 10.03 -17.48 19.47
N ILE A 94 10.25 -17.92 18.23
CA ILE A 94 10.68 -19.30 17.93
C ILE A 94 11.98 -19.64 18.68
N ARG A 95 12.96 -18.74 18.65
CA ARG A 95 14.21 -18.94 19.35
C ARG A 95 14.04 -19.09 20.85
N LEU A 96 13.20 -18.24 21.46
CA LEU A 96 12.90 -18.32 22.90
C LEU A 96 12.28 -19.67 23.30
N TYR A 97 11.32 -20.16 22.53
CA TYR A 97 10.69 -21.46 22.78
C TYR A 97 11.69 -22.60 22.61
N LEU A 98 12.54 -22.56 21.56
CA LEU A 98 13.61 -23.55 21.38
C LEU A 98 14.62 -23.55 22.54
N GLU A 99 15.10 -22.37 22.95
CA GLU A 99 16.02 -22.26 24.12
C GLU A 99 15.36 -22.77 25.40
N THR A 100 14.05 -22.53 25.59
CA THR A 100 13.31 -23.02 26.76
C THR A 100 13.18 -24.55 26.74
N LEU A 101 12.88 -25.13 25.57
CA LEU A 101 12.83 -26.60 25.40
C LEU A 101 14.18 -27.30 25.65
N GLN A 102 15.30 -26.61 25.34
CA GLN A 102 16.64 -27.13 25.57
C GLN A 102 17.09 -27.06 27.04
N LEU A 103 16.64 -26.03 27.76
CA LEU A 103 17.11 -25.73 29.13
C LEU A 103 16.20 -26.27 30.21
N ARG A 104 14.98 -26.69 29.93
CA ARG A 104 13.98 -27.12 30.91
C ARG A 104 13.34 -28.42 30.50
N GLU A 105 13.19 -29.33 31.48
CA GLU A 105 12.29 -30.47 31.35
C GLU A 105 10.85 -29.96 31.48
N LEU A 106 10.08 -30.09 30.41
CA LEU A 106 8.66 -29.70 30.35
C LEU A 106 7.82 -30.97 30.28
N ASP A 107 6.61 -30.90 30.84
CA ASP A 107 5.59 -31.94 30.62
C ASP A 107 5.18 -31.97 29.11
N ASP A 108 4.63 -33.10 28.71
CA ASP A 108 4.26 -33.34 27.30
C ASP A 108 3.26 -32.28 26.79
N THR A 109 2.30 -31.86 27.62
CA THR A 109 1.29 -30.89 27.29
C THR A 109 1.91 -29.51 26.96
N ARG A 110 2.82 -29.02 27.80
CA ARG A 110 3.51 -27.74 27.54
C ARG A 110 4.46 -27.81 26.36
N ARG A 111 5.06 -28.97 26.14
CA ARG A 111 5.94 -29.19 25.01
C ARG A 111 5.14 -29.09 23.71
N ASP A 112 3.96 -29.70 23.63
CA ASP A 112 3.07 -29.64 22.49
C ASP A 112 2.52 -28.21 22.24
N GLU A 113 2.19 -27.47 23.32
CA GLU A 113 1.82 -26.06 23.21
C GLU A 113 2.95 -25.20 22.60
N PHE A 114 4.22 -25.45 22.98
CA PHE A 114 5.36 -24.74 22.42
C PHE A 114 5.60 -25.08 20.96
N TYR A 115 5.48 -26.36 20.58
CA TYR A 115 5.55 -26.76 19.17
C TYR A 115 4.45 -26.11 18.35
N GLY A 116 3.20 -26.11 18.81
CA GLY A 116 2.08 -25.45 18.15
C GLY A 116 2.30 -23.94 17.97
N THR A 117 2.86 -23.27 18.99
CA THR A 117 3.17 -21.83 18.89
C THR A 117 4.28 -21.56 17.89
N MET A 118 5.35 -22.37 17.89
CA MET A 118 6.44 -22.23 16.91
C MET A 118 5.95 -22.49 15.49
N GLU A 119 5.09 -23.46 15.26
CA GLU A 119 4.50 -23.73 13.96
C GLU A 119 3.67 -22.54 13.45
N GLN A 120 2.86 -21.92 14.32
CA GLN A 120 2.10 -20.72 13.99
C GLN A 120 3.03 -19.55 13.59
N GLU A 121 4.15 -19.35 14.30
CA GLU A 121 5.11 -18.30 13.97
C GLU A 121 5.87 -18.59 12.66
N VAL A 122 6.14 -19.87 12.34
CA VAL A 122 6.71 -20.27 11.03
C VAL A 122 5.72 -19.98 9.91
N GLN A 123 4.45 -20.36 10.05
CA GLN A 123 3.40 -20.07 9.06
C GLN A 123 3.21 -18.56 8.85
N ARG A 124 3.33 -17.79 9.94
CA ARG A 124 3.30 -16.32 9.86
C ARG A 124 4.49 -15.77 9.06
N LEU A 125 5.70 -16.30 9.26
CA LEU A 125 6.89 -15.94 8.48
C LEU A 125 6.72 -16.27 7.00
N ASP A 126 6.21 -17.45 6.68
CA ASP A 126 5.98 -17.89 5.30
C ASP A 126 4.98 -16.96 4.57
N THR A 127 3.88 -16.62 5.23
CA THR A 127 2.91 -15.64 4.73
C THR A 127 3.55 -14.26 4.50
N LEU A 128 4.41 -13.82 5.41
CA LEU A 128 5.09 -12.52 5.31
C LEU A 128 6.08 -12.51 4.14
N ILE A 129 6.85 -13.58 3.96
CA ILE A 129 7.77 -13.76 2.84
C ILE A 129 7.00 -13.78 1.51
N SER A 130 5.89 -14.52 1.43
CA SER A 130 5.05 -14.59 0.24
C SER A 130 4.53 -13.20 -0.15
N HIS A 131 4.01 -12.42 0.79
CA HIS A 131 3.59 -11.04 0.55
C HIS A 131 4.75 -10.12 0.12
N LEU A 132 5.96 -10.31 0.67
CA LEU A 132 7.14 -9.54 0.26
C LEU A 132 7.57 -9.87 -1.17
N LEU A 133 7.55 -11.14 -1.55
CA LEU A 133 7.81 -11.58 -2.92
C LEU A 133 6.77 -11.03 -3.89
N GLU A 134 5.49 -10.98 -3.48
CA GLU A 134 4.44 -10.32 -4.25
C GLU A 134 4.75 -8.84 -4.48
N VAL A 135 5.11 -8.10 -3.43
CA VAL A 135 5.51 -6.68 -3.54
C VAL A 135 6.74 -6.51 -4.43
N GLY A 136 7.77 -7.36 -4.28
CA GLY A 136 8.98 -7.32 -5.12
C GLY A 136 8.70 -7.64 -6.59
N ARG A 137 7.77 -8.55 -6.84
CA ARG A 137 7.32 -8.87 -8.21
C ARG A 137 6.52 -7.74 -8.84
N LEU A 138 5.87 -6.85 -8.07
CA LEU A 138 5.14 -5.71 -8.62
C LEU A 138 6.02 -4.79 -9.47
N ASP A 139 7.26 -4.59 -9.07
CA ASP A 139 8.24 -3.81 -9.86
C ASP A 139 8.73 -4.59 -11.09
N ALA A 140 8.85 -5.93 -10.99
CA ALA A 140 9.30 -6.82 -12.07
C ALA A 140 8.15 -7.22 -13.04
N ILE A 141 6.93 -7.39 -12.53
CA ILE A 141 5.72 -7.71 -13.32
C ILE A 141 5.43 -6.61 -14.37
N GLY A 142 6.07 -5.44 -14.25
CA GLY A 142 5.98 -4.34 -15.22
C GLY A 142 6.28 -4.75 -16.67
N GLN A 143 6.96 -5.88 -16.95
CA GLN A 143 7.53 -6.13 -18.26
C GLN A 143 7.14 -7.44 -18.97
N GLU A 144 6.63 -8.50 -18.30
CA GLU A 144 6.59 -9.83 -18.93
C GLU A 144 5.20 -10.47 -19.13
N ALA A 145 4.14 -10.06 -18.44
CA ALA A 145 2.81 -10.65 -18.62
C ALA A 145 1.87 -9.69 -19.38
N GLU A 146 1.23 -10.17 -20.43
CA GLU A 146 0.26 -9.41 -21.21
C GLU A 146 -1.01 -9.15 -20.40
N SER A 147 -1.57 -7.94 -20.53
CA SER A 147 -2.89 -7.61 -19.98
C SER A 147 -3.96 -8.18 -20.89
N GLU A 148 -5.00 -8.74 -20.30
CA GLU A 148 -6.14 -9.31 -21.01
C GLU A 148 -7.47 -8.82 -20.45
N ASP A 149 -8.55 -9.05 -21.18
CA ASP A 149 -9.90 -8.71 -20.76
C ASP A 149 -10.44 -9.77 -19.81
N ILE A 150 -10.58 -9.41 -18.53
CA ILE A 150 -10.93 -10.34 -17.46
C ILE A 150 -12.37 -10.10 -17.02
N PRO A 151 -13.26 -11.10 -17.15
CA PRO A 151 -14.58 -11.05 -16.56
C PRO A 151 -14.49 -11.07 -15.03
N LEU A 152 -15.10 -10.07 -14.36
CA LEU A 152 -14.97 -9.94 -12.89
C LEU A 152 -15.71 -11.01 -12.12
N GLU A 153 -16.87 -11.50 -12.60
CA GLU A 153 -17.68 -12.47 -11.87
C GLU A 153 -16.93 -13.77 -11.57
N PRO A 154 -16.35 -14.48 -12.57
CA PRO A 154 -15.64 -15.73 -12.29
C PRO A 154 -14.39 -15.50 -11.43
N LEU A 155 -13.69 -14.38 -11.61
CA LEU A 155 -12.52 -14.03 -10.82
C LEU A 155 -12.89 -13.80 -9.34
N LEU A 156 -13.93 -13.01 -9.05
CA LEU A 156 -14.38 -12.75 -7.68
C LEU A 156 -14.85 -14.02 -6.98
N LYS A 157 -15.61 -14.87 -7.68
CA LYS A 157 -16.03 -16.18 -7.15
C LYS A 157 -14.86 -17.13 -6.89
N SER A 158 -13.83 -17.12 -7.74
CA SER A 158 -12.59 -17.88 -7.51
C SER A 158 -11.84 -17.39 -6.27
N CYS A 159 -11.67 -16.07 -6.13
CA CYS A 159 -11.04 -15.46 -4.96
C CYS A 159 -11.81 -15.75 -3.66
N ALA A 160 -13.14 -15.71 -3.71
CA ALA A 160 -14.00 -16.01 -2.56
C ALA A 160 -13.83 -17.47 -2.10
N ARG A 161 -13.88 -18.43 -3.03
CA ARG A 161 -13.63 -19.85 -2.73
C ARG A 161 -12.24 -20.07 -2.12
N ALA A 162 -11.22 -19.46 -2.68
CA ALA A 162 -9.86 -19.53 -2.14
C ALA A 162 -9.75 -18.94 -0.72
N ALA A 163 -10.47 -17.85 -0.44
CA ALA A 163 -10.55 -17.27 0.90
C ALA A 163 -11.28 -18.20 1.87
N CYS A 164 -12.43 -18.74 1.51
CA CYS A 164 -13.17 -19.71 2.33
C CYS A 164 -12.35 -20.95 2.65
N THR A 165 -11.66 -21.51 1.67
CA THR A 165 -10.79 -22.69 1.86
C THR A 165 -9.71 -22.42 2.93
N ARG A 166 -9.09 -21.24 2.92
CA ARG A 166 -8.08 -20.86 3.93
C ARG A 166 -8.64 -20.74 5.35
N HIS A 167 -9.92 -20.39 5.48
CA HIS A 167 -10.60 -20.24 6.76
C HIS A 167 -11.48 -21.43 7.14
N ALA A 168 -11.42 -22.54 6.38
CA ALA A 168 -12.24 -23.76 6.58
C ALA A 168 -13.76 -23.45 6.60
N LEU A 169 -14.22 -22.56 5.71
CA LEU A 169 -15.61 -22.14 5.54
C LEU A 169 -16.14 -22.55 4.16
N THR A 170 -17.46 -22.54 3.99
CA THR A 170 -18.14 -22.74 2.70
C THR A 170 -18.48 -21.38 2.09
N ASP A 171 -18.24 -21.20 0.79
CA ASP A 171 -18.44 -19.90 0.12
C ASP A 171 -19.93 -19.51 0.03
N GLU A 172 -20.83 -20.45 -0.12
CA GLU A 172 -22.28 -20.23 -0.16
C GLU A 172 -22.86 -19.67 1.15
N ASP A 173 -22.23 -19.98 2.29
CA ASP A 173 -22.67 -19.52 3.60
C ASP A 173 -22.11 -18.12 3.95
N VAL A 174 -21.04 -17.69 3.26
CA VAL A 174 -20.31 -16.47 3.59
C VAL A 174 -20.56 -15.34 2.61
N PHE A 175 -20.63 -15.66 1.30
CA PHE A 175 -20.63 -14.65 0.24
C PHE A 175 -21.96 -14.52 -0.48
N ALA A 176 -22.52 -13.31 -0.52
CA ALA A 176 -23.64 -12.94 -1.39
C ALA A 176 -23.11 -12.05 -2.54
N PHE A 177 -23.40 -12.46 -3.78
CA PHE A 177 -22.93 -11.76 -4.97
C PHE A 177 -24.07 -11.06 -5.70
N ASN A 178 -23.88 -9.78 -6.00
CA ASN A 178 -24.71 -8.98 -6.90
C ASN A 178 -23.80 -8.33 -7.96
N ILE A 179 -23.53 -9.06 -9.04
CA ILE A 179 -22.50 -8.70 -10.00
C ILE A 179 -23.14 -8.36 -11.36
N GLN A 180 -23.02 -7.10 -11.77
CA GLN A 180 -23.26 -6.71 -13.14
C GLN A 180 -22.14 -7.30 -14.03
N PRO A 181 -22.46 -7.96 -15.16
CA PRO A 181 -21.46 -8.49 -16.09
C PRO A 181 -20.51 -7.39 -16.56
N THR A 182 -19.26 -7.46 -16.16
CA THR A 182 -18.24 -6.43 -16.39
C THR A 182 -16.87 -7.04 -16.65
N VAL A 183 -16.05 -6.31 -17.41
CA VAL A 183 -14.72 -6.73 -17.82
C VAL A 183 -13.72 -5.63 -17.47
N ILE A 184 -12.59 -6.04 -16.93
CA ILE A 184 -11.44 -5.14 -16.67
C ILE A 184 -10.25 -5.61 -17.48
N HIS A 185 -9.62 -4.68 -18.22
CA HIS A 185 -8.38 -4.95 -18.94
C HIS A 185 -7.20 -4.82 -17.99
N ALA A 186 -6.67 -5.96 -17.54
CA ALA A 186 -5.59 -6.02 -16.57
C ALA A 186 -4.87 -7.38 -16.66
N ARG A 187 -3.87 -7.58 -15.83
CA ARG A 187 -3.26 -8.89 -15.61
C ARG A 187 -4.08 -9.67 -14.57
N PRO A 188 -4.39 -10.95 -14.81
CA PRO A 188 -5.18 -11.77 -13.89
C PRO A 188 -4.63 -11.74 -12.46
N ILE A 189 -3.34 -11.97 -12.31
CA ILE A 189 -2.66 -12.01 -11.01
C ILE A 189 -2.84 -10.70 -10.20
N VAL A 190 -2.88 -9.55 -10.87
CA VAL A 190 -3.06 -8.25 -10.20
C VAL A 190 -4.47 -8.12 -9.62
N LEU A 191 -5.49 -8.54 -10.36
CA LEU A 191 -6.87 -8.53 -9.87
C LEU A 191 -7.09 -9.58 -8.79
N GLU A 192 -6.51 -10.77 -8.92
CA GLU A 192 -6.52 -11.82 -7.90
C GLU A 192 -5.90 -11.33 -6.60
N MET A 193 -4.76 -10.63 -6.65
CA MET A 193 -4.13 -10.04 -5.47
C MET A 193 -5.00 -8.95 -4.84
N ILE A 194 -5.64 -8.08 -5.63
CA ILE A 194 -6.53 -7.03 -5.11
C ILE A 194 -7.72 -7.66 -4.39
N PHE A 195 -8.48 -8.48 -5.10
CA PHE A 195 -9.74 -9.01 -4.60
C PHE A 195 -9.52 -10.14 -3.59
N GLY A 196 -8.49 -10.97 -3.77
CA GLY A 196 -8.12 -12.00 -2.80
C GLY A 196 -7.79 -11.41 -1.43
N ASN A 197 -6.99 -10.33 -1.37
CA ASN A 197 -6.69 -9.65 -0.10
C ASN A 197 -7.92 -8.99 0.54
N LEU A 198 -8.82 -8.41 -0.26
CA LEU A 198 -10.02 -7.77 0.27
C LEU A 198 -11.03 -8.77 0.80
N LEU A 199 -11.26 -9.87 0.08
CA LEU A 199 -12.19 -10.94 0.48
C LEU A 199 -11.66 -11.71 1.69
N ASP A 200 -10.37 -11.99 1.75
CA ASP A 200 -9.71 -12.57 2.93
C ASP A 200 -9.84 -11.66 4.15
N ASN A 201 -9.63 -10.37 3.99
CA ASN A 201 -9.85 -9.39 5.07
C ASN A 201 -11.31 -9.35 5.52
N ALA A 202 -12.28 -9.42 4.62
CA ALA A 202 -13.70 -9.40 4.96
C ALA A 202 -14.10 -10.60 5.83
N ILE A 203 -13.57 -11.80 5.57
CA ILE A 203 -13.75 -12.98 6.44
C ILE A 203 -13.03 -12.76 7.77
N LYS A 204 -11.77 -12.42 7.72
CA LYS A 204 -10.88 -12.33 8.88
C LYS A 204 -11.33 -11.30 9.90
N TYR A 205 -11.83 -10.14 9.44
CA TYR A 205 -12.31 -9.04 10.29
C TYR A 205 -13.82 -9.01 10.43
N GLY A 206 -14.53 -9.95 9.80
CA GLY A 206 -15.94 -10.22 9.98
C GLY A 206 -16.29 -10.63 11.41
N SER A 207 -17.57 -10.84 11.66
CA SER A 207 -18.06 -11.38 12.94
C SER A 207 -17.70 -12.87 13.09
N THR A 208 -18.16 -13.50 14.18
CA THR A 208 -18.00 -14.96 14.41
C THR A 208 -18.63 -15.79 13.30
N GLN A 209 -19.69 -15.26 12.67
CA GLN A 209 -20.29 -15.77 11.43
C GLN A 209 -20.11 -14.68 10.38
N PRO A 210 -19.07 -14.76 9.55
CA PRO A 210 -18.77 -13.74 8.56
C PRO A 210 -19.82 -13.75 7.45
N GLU A 211 -20.40 -12.58 7.18
CA GLU A 211 -21.29 -12.32 6.07
C GLU A 211 -20.69 -11.23 5.20
N VAL A 212 -20.44 -11.55 3.94
CA VAL A 212 -19.78 -10.66 2.99
C VAL A 212 -20.65 -10.46 1.75
N GLN A 213 -21.01 -9.21 1.47
CA GLN A 213 -21.71 -8.83 0.25
C GLN A 213 -20.72 -8.28 -0.77
N VAL A 214 -20.78 -8.80 -2.00
CA VAL A 214 -19.96 -8.35 -3.12
C VAL A 214 -20.84 -7.80 -4.21
N GLU A 215 -20.77 -6.48 -4.42
CA GLU A 215 -21.52 -5.79 -5.46
C GLU A 215 -20.58 -5.26 -6.53
N VAL A 216 -20.93 -5.46 -7.81
CA VAL A 216 -20.21 -4.87 -8.94
C VAL A 216 -21.18 -4.09 -9.81
N THR A 217 -20.86 -2.82 -10.03
CA THR A 217 -21.65 -1.91 -10.84
C THR A 217 -20.79 -1.13 -11.82
N ALA A 218 -21.29 -0.94 -13.03
CA ALA A 218 -20.66 -0.06 -14.00
C ALA A 218 -21.09 1.39 -13.76
N LYS A 219 -20.12 2.30 -13.75
CA LYS A 219 -20.36 3.75 -13.70
C LYS A 219 -20.08 4.41 -15.07
N PRO A 220 -20.62 5.61 -15.31
CA PRO A 220 -20.28 6.38 -16.50
C PRO A 220 -18.76 6.56 -16.67
N ARG A 221 -18.31 6.83 -17.89
CA ARG A 221 -16.90 7.05 -18.26
C ARG A 221 -16.00 5.83 -18.13
N GLY A 222 -16.53 4.62 -18.32
CA GLY A 222 -15.71 3.39 -18.31
C GLY A 222 -15.10 3.08 -16.96
N ARG A 223 -15.87 3.23 -15.89
CA ARG A 223 -15.48 2.87 -14.52
C ARG A 223 -16.32 1.72 -14.00
N ILE A 224 -15.67 0.77 -13.38
CA ILE A 224 -16.28 -0.34 -12.66
C ILE A 224 -16.04 -0.13 -11.17
N VAL A 225 -17.10 -0.24 -10.40
CA VAL A 225 -17.05 -0.14 -8.94
C VAL A 225 -17.41 -1.48 -8.34
N THR A 226 -16.47 -2.02 -7.57
CA THR A 226 -16.67 -3.22 -6.75
C THR A 226 -16.75 -2.80 -5.29
N ARG A 227 -17.84 -3.15 -4.61
CA ARG A 227 -18.03 -2.96 -3.17
C ARG A 227 -18.00 -4.31 -2.48
N ILE A 228 -17.18 -4.39 -1.44
CA ILE A 228 -17.09 -5.56 -0.56
C ILE A 228 -17.49 -5.07 0.82
N THR A 229 -18.63 -5.56 1.30
CA THR A 229 -19.23 -5.18 2.59
C THR A 229 -19.12 -6.35 3.55
N ASP A 230 -18.50 -6.13 4.70
CA ASP A 230 -18.37 -7.09 5.79
C ASP A 230 -19.34 -6.75 6.96
N ASN A 231 -19.57 -7.74 7.84
CA ASN A 231 -20.33 -7.60 9.08
C ASN A 231 -19.43 -7.54 10.32
N GLY A 232 -18.20 -7.08 10.19
CA GLY A 232 -17.23 -6.98 11.28
C GLY A 232 -17.45 -5.77 12.19
N ALA A 233 -16.45 -5.47 13.02
CA ALA A 233 -16.49 -4.33 13.94
C ALA A 233 -16.41 -2.96 13.24
N GLY A 234 -16.10 -2.93 11.93
CA GLY A 234 -15.91 -1.71 11.17
C GLY A 234 -14.52 -1.09 11.35
N VAL A 235 -14.27 -0.03 10.59
CA VAL A 235 -13.02 0.74 10.63
C VAL A 235 -13.27 2.11 11.23
N ASP A 236 -12.56 2.42 12.32
CA ASP A 236 -12.59 3.73 12.96
C ASP A 236 -12.33 4.85 11.93
N PRO A 237 -13.13 5.93 11.92
CA PRO A 237 -12.96 7.07 11.03
C PRO A 237 -11.55 7.65 11.01
N GLU A 238 -10.85 7.69 12.16
CA GLU A 238 -9.48 8.19 12.26
C GLU A 238 -8.44 7.25 11.62
N LEU A 239 -8.78 5.97 11.47
CA LEU A 239 -7.90 4.94 10.92
C LEU A 239 -8.08 4.73 9.42
N LYS A 240 -9.15 5.23 8.79
CA LYS A 240 -9.47 5.02 7.36
C LYS A 240 -8.31 5.29 6.39
N LYS A 241 -7.45 6.26 6.68
CA LYS A 241 -6.25 6.54 5.88
C LYS A 241 -5.04 5.73 6.33
N LYS A 242 -5.01 5.32 7.60
CA LYS A 242 -3.88 4.63 8.21
C LYS A 242 -3.85 3.15 7.87
N ILE A 243 -5.04 2.50 7.70
CA ILE A 243 -5.14 1.06 7.38
C ILE A 243 -4.45 0.67 6.06
N PHE A 244 -4.25 1.62 5.16
CA PHE A 244 -3.52 1.42 3.91
C PHE A 244 -2.02 1.70 4.02
N ARG A 245 -1.51 1.99 5.23
CA ARG A 245 -0.06 2.11 5.44
C ARG A 245 0.55 0.73 5.59
N ILE A 246 1.79 0.62 5.17
CA ILE A 246 2.57 -0.60 5.29
C ILE A 246 2.69 -1.03 6.76
N PHE A 247 2.47 -2.31 7.05
CA PHE A 247 2.50 -2.91 8.40
C PHE A 247 1.57 -2.26 9.43
N PHE A 248 0.57 -1.51 8.98
CA PHE A 248 -0.40 -0.94 9.91
C PHE A 248 -1.36 -2.02 10.39
N ARG A 249 -1.48 -2.14 11.71
CA ARG A 249 -2.46 -2.99 12.41
C ARG A 249 -3.24 -2.10 13.37
N GLY A 250 -4.55 -2.02 13.19
CA GLY A 250 -5.43 -1.17 14.00
C GLY A 250 -5.57 -1.68 15.43
N GLY A 251 -5.55 -0.77 16.43
CA GLY A 251 -5.95 -0.95 17.82
C GLY A 251 -5.20 -2.01 18.65
N GLU A 252 -5.06 -1.80 19.97
CA GLU A 252 -4.41 -2.78 20.87
C GLU A 252 -5.24 -4.06 21.06
N GLU A 253 -6.57 -3.98 21.00
CA GLU A 253 -7.45 -5.15 21.09
C GLU A 253 -7.45 -6.02 19.83
N LEU A 254 -7.39 -5.42 18.65
CA LEU A 254 -7.26 -6.14 17.38
C LEU A 254 -5.88 -6.81 17.21
N LYS A 255 -4.84 -6.27 17.81
CA LYS A 255 -3.48 -6.85 17.78
C LYS A 255 -3.39 -8.22 18.45
N ARG A 256 -4.23 -8.50 19.44
CA ARG A 256 -4.16 -9.72 20.24
C ARG A 256 -4.92 -10.91 19.65
N ARG A 257 -5.93 -10.68 18.80
CA ARG A 257 -6.85 -11.74 18.35
C ARG A 257 -6.71 -12.17 16.88
N GLN A 258 -6.03 -11.40 16.03
CA GLN A 258 -5.99 -11.70 14.59
C GLN A 258 -4.57 -11.71 14.05
N THR A 259 -4.18 -12.85 13.48
CA THR A 259 -2.90 -13.04 12.76
C THR A 259 -2.94 -12.28 11.44
N GLY A 260 -1.96 -11.39 11.16
CA GLY A 260 -1.86 -10.69 9.89
C GLY A 260 -0.62 -9.80 9.81
N THR A 261 -0.06 -9.70 8.61
CA THR A 261 1.18 -8.97 8.34
C THR A 261 1.02 -7.46 8.22
N GLY A 262 -0.23 -6.95 8.05
CA GLY A 262 -0.48 -5.54 7.79
C GLY A 262 -0.02 -5.08 6.39
N LEU A 263 0.27 -6.01 5.47
CA LEU A 263 0.72 -5.74 4.10
C LEU A 263 -0.43 -5.78 3.09
N GLY A 264 -1.47 -6.59 3.30
CA GLY A 264 -2.50 -6.84 2.31
C GLY A 264 -3.18 -5.57 1.78
N LEU A 265 -3.67 -4.68 2.66
CA LEU A 265 -4.31 -3.43 2.23
C LEU A 265 -3.32 -2.43 1.59
N TYR A 266 -2.06 -2.44 1.98
CA TYR A 266 -1.02 -1.65 1.31
C TYR A 266 -0.80 -2.14 -0.12
N ILE A 267 -0.72 -3.46 -0.34
CA ILE A 267 -0.63 -4.09 -1.67
C ILE A 267 -1.83 -3.71 -2.51
N VAL A 268 -3.03 -3.88 -1.99
CA VAL A 268 -4.27 -3.51 -2.68
C VAL A 268 -4.24 -2.05 -3.13
N ARG A 269 -3.90 -1.12 -2.24
CA ARG A 269 -3.83 0.31 -2.59
C ARG A 269 -2.80 0.57 -3.68
N THR A 270 -1.64 -0.05 -3.60
CA THR A 270 -0.55 0.11 -4.59
C THR A 270 -1.00 -0.39 -5.96
N LEU A 271 -1.58 -1.59 -6.04
CA LEU A 271 -2.06 -2.20 -7.27
C LEU A 271 -3.22 -1.43 -7.90
N VAL A 272 -4.20 -1.02 -7.09
CA VAL A 272 -5.33 -0.19 -7.55
C VAL A 272 -4.82 1.13 -8.15
N HIS A 273 -3.82 1.76 -7.53
CA HIS A 273 -3.21 2.98 -8.09
C HIS A 273 -2.46 2.71 -9.39
N THR A 274 -1.75 1.60 -9.52
CA THR A 274 -1.06 1.19 -10.76
C THR A 274 -2.05 1.00 -11.90
N LEU A 275 -3.25 0.46 -11.61
CA LEU A 275 -4.36 0.34 -12.57
C LEU A 275 -5.14 1.66 -12.77
N LYS A 276 -4.64 2.81 -12.31
CA LYS A 276 -5.30 4.14 -12.40
C LYS A 276 -6.70 4.14 -11.75
N GLY A 277 -6.87 3.29 -10.72
CA GLY A 277 -8.08 3.16 -9.92
C GLY A 277 -8.03 3.96 -8.63
N ARG A 278 -9.05 3.75 -7.81
CA ARG A 278 -9.19 4.32 -6.45
C ARG A 278 -9.73 3.27 -5.51
N ILE A 279 -9.26 3.28 -4.25
CA ILE A 279 -9.82 2.49 -3.17
C ILE A 279 -10.22 3.40 -2.02
N ARG A 280 -11.37 3.12 -1.42
CA ARG A 280 -11.92 3.81 -0.26
C ARG A 280 -12.49 2.81 0.73
N VAL A 281 -12.62 3.23 1.99
CA VAL A 281 -13.34 2.49 3.02
C VAL A 281 -14.40 3.39 3.64
N HIS A 282 -15.60 2.86 3.78
CA HIS A 282 -16.76 3.52 4.39
C HIS A 282 -17.29 2.65 5.52
N PRO A 283 -17.96 3.22 6.54
CA PRO A 283 -18.76 2.42 7.46
C PRO A 283 -19.91 1.78 6.69
N ARG A 284 -20.39 0.66 7.15
CA ARG A 284 -21.67 0.07 6.71
C ARG A 284 -22.81 0.94 7.24
N ASP A 285 -23.84 1.18 6.42
CA ASP A 285 -25.02 1.96 6.84
C ASP A 285 -25.82 1.19 7.88
N ASP A 286 -26.18 1.85 8.99
CA ASP A 286 -27.04 1.37 10.08
C ASP A 286 -26.64 0.04 10.77
N GLN A 287 -25.49 -0.53 10.48
CA GLN A 287 -25.01 -1.78 11.07
C GLN A 287 -23.50 -1.75 11.28
N PRO A 288 -22.95 -2.54 12.24
CA PRO A 288 -21.50 -2.74 12.31
C PRO A 288 -20.95 -3.36 11.03
N GLY A 289 -19.77 -2.90 10.61
CA GLY A 289 -19.10 -3.42 9.42
C GLY A 289 -18.36 -2.35 8.63
N SER A 290 -17.70 -2.78 7.57
CA SER A 290 -16.99 -1.91 6.63
C SER A 290 -17.40 -2.20 5.20
N VAL A 291 -17.35 -1.15 4.38
CA VAL A 291 -17.51 -1.23 2.93
C VAL A 291 -16.20 -0.82 2.28
N PHE A 292 -15.50 -1.75 1.65
CA PHE A 292 -14.36 -1.46 0.81
C PHE A 292 -14.85 -1.24 -0.62
N GLU A 293 -14.66 -0.03 -1.12
CA GLU A 293 -15.02 0.37 -2.48
C GLU A 293 -13.77 0.49 -3.35
N VAL A 294 -13.69 -0.33 -4.41
CA VAL A 294 -12.62 -0.31 -5.42
C VAL A 294 -13.20 0.17 -6.73
N GLU A 295 -12.64 1.23 -7.27
CA GLU A 295 -13.00 1.79 -8.59
C GLU A 295 -11.84 1.57 -9.56
N LEU A 296 -12.08 0.81 -10.65
CA LEU A 296 -11.10 0.51 -11.69
C LEU A 296 -11.62 0.91 -13.08
N PRO A 297 -10.72 1.19 -14.05
CA PRO A 297 -11.11 1.30 -15.44
C PRO A 297 -11.64 -0.03 -15.97
N GLY A 298 -12.77 -0.01 -16.68
CA GLY A 298 -13.36 -1.22 -17.25
C GLY A 298 -14.64 -0.91 -18.01
N ARG A 299 -15.29 -1.95 -18.51
CA ARG A 299 -16.51 -1.85 -19.34
C ARG A 299 -17.53 -2.92 -18.96
N VAL A 300 -18.77 -2.71 -19.32
CA VAL A 300 -19.80 -3.75 -19.28
C VAL A 300 -19.43 -4.83 -20.29
N ALA A 301 -19.59 -6.08 -19.90
CA ALA A 301 -19.44 -7.20 -20.83
C ALA A 301 -20.53 -7.07 -21.90
N ALA A 302 -20.14 -7.28 -23.16
CA ALA A 302 -21.07 -7.22 -24.28
C ALA A 302 -21.97 -8.45 -24.30
#